data_2c833ed1e0faebc3f7e75601ec149d0c
#
_entry.id   2c833ed1e0faebc3f7e75601ec149d0c
#
_cell.length_a   1.000
_cell.length_b   1.000
_cell.length_c   1.000
_cell.angle_alpha   90.00
_cell.angle_beta   90.00
_cell.angle_gamma   90.00
#
_symmetry.space_group_name_H-M   'P 1'
#
loop_
_entity.id
_entity.type
_entity.pdbx_description
1 polymer ?
#
loop_
_entity_poly.entity_id
_entity_poly.type
_entity_poly.pdbx_seq_one_letter_code
_entity_poly.pdbx_strand_id
1 'polypeptide(L)'
;GTPSSLNIKELEKLFEIIKIFKLTDDCEFTIEANVENLTLEKIKLFSANSITRVSLGVQTFNSDNLKYLNRKHTKQEIINNIKLVKKYFENVNVDLMYALSIEKFSVLKSDVKEILKLGVPHISAYSLILEPNTALFVNKVKPISEDLDYKMYKYIEKKLTKKGYHHYEVSNYSIPGYESVHNLNYWDNNEYYGFGLGAHGFISELRYENTRSFNTYLKDKFRFNELVLSKREDMENEIILGFRKLDGIDIV
;
A
#
# COMPACT_ATOMS: atom_id res chain seq x y z
N GLY A 1 0.10 -10.77 3.17
CA GLY A 1 1.38 -11.00 2.49
C GLY A 1 1.36 -10.47 1.07
N THR A 2 2.51 -10.39 0.43
CA THR A 2 2.63 -9.91 -0.96
C THR A 2 2.37 -11.04 -1.95
N PRO A 3 1.26 -11.05 -2.70
CA PRO A 3 0.89 -12.16 -3.59
C PRO A 3 1.95 -12.45 -4.66
N SER A 4 2.71 -11.44 -5.10
CA SER A 4 3.77 -11.61 -6.09
C SER A 4 4.93 -12.52 -5.64
N SER A 5 5.00 -12.89 -4.35
CA SER A 5 5.97 -13.88 -3.86
C SER A 5 5.60 -15.31 -4.25
N LEU A 6 4.34 -15.59 -4.55
CA LEU A 6 3.86 -16.88 -5.03
C LEU A 6 4.46 -17.23 -6.40
N ASN A 7 4.64 -18.51 -6.68
CA ASN A 7 5.01 -18.97 -8.02
C ASN A 7 3.80 -18.93 -8.99
N ILE A 8 4.03 -19.16 -10.27
CA ILE A 8 2.98 -19.05 -11.30
C ILE A 8 1.79 -19.99 -11.03
N LYS A 9 2.05 -21.24 -10.69
CA LYS A 9 0.97 -22.23 -10.42
C LYS A 9 0.14 -21.85 -9.19
N GLU A 10 0.79 -21.30 -8.17
CA GLU A 10 0.10 -20.82 -6.96
C GLU A 10 -0.75 -19.57 -7.27
N LEU A 11 -0.24 -18.66 -8.11
CA LEU A 11 -1.00 -17.49 -8.57
C LEU A 11 -2.20 -17.90 -9.43
N GLU A 12 -2.03 -18.82 -10.36
CA GLU A 12 -3.13 -19.36 -11.16
C GLU A 12 -4.22 -19.95 -10.26
N LYS A 13 -3.82 -20.76 -9.27
CA LYS A 13 -4.77 -21.32 -8.30
C LYS A 13 -5.47 -20.22 -7.47
N LEU A 14 -4.73 -19.19 -7.06
CA LEU A 14 -5.32 -18.06 -6.35
C LEU A 14 -6.36 -17.33 -7.20
N PHE A 15 -6.06 -17.05 -8.47
CA PHE A 15 -7.00 -16.39 -9.37
C PHE A 15 -8.24 -17.28 -9.67
N GLU A 16 -8.08 -18.60 -9.80
CA GLU A 16 -9.22 -19.51 -9.93
C GLU A 16 -10.14 -19.47 -8.69
N ILE A 17 -9.56 -19.40 -7.49
CA ILE A 17 -10.34 -19.26 -6.25
C ILE A 17 -11.09 -17.92 -6.21
N ILE A 18 -10.44 -16.83 -6.64
CA ILE A 18 -11.06 -15.49 -6.61
C ILE A 18 -12.24 -15.40 -7.58
N LYS A 19 -12.29 -16.20 -8.66
CA LYS A 19 -13.43 -16.26 -9.60
C LYS A 19 -14.77 -16.65 -8.96
N ILE A 20 -14.77 -17.22 -7.75
CA ILE A 20 -16.02 -17.46 -7.00
C ILE A 20 -16.75 -16.15 -6.64
N PHE A 21 -15.98 -15.05 -6.52
CA PHE A 21 -16.56 -13.73 -6.29
C PHE A 21 -17.04 -13.15 -7.62
N LYS A 22 -18.28 -12.69 -7.64
CA LYS A 22 -18.83 -11.95 -8.78
C LYS A 22 -18.36 -10.51 -8.69
N LEU A 23 -17.23 -10.21 -9.31
CA LEU A 23 -16.71 -8.85 -9.39
C LEU A 23 -17.59 -8.02 -10.33
N THR A 24 -17.78 -6.74 -10.03
CA THR A 24 -18.41 -5.78 -10.93
C THR A 24 -17.44 -5.38 -12.05
N ASP A 25 -17.95 -4.91 -13.17
CA ASP A 25 -17.12 -4.53 -14.33
C ASP A 25 -16.20 -3.33 -14.04
N ASP A 26 -16.57 -2.48 -13.09
CA ASP A 26 -15.85 -1.29 -12.63
C ASP A 26 -14.99 -1.53 -11.38
N CYS A 27 -14.84 -2.77 -10.95
CA CYS A 27 -14.09 -3.14 -9.75
C CYS A 27 -12.61 -2.73 -9.84
N GLU A 28 -12.09 -2.03 -8.80
CA GLU A 28 -10.65 -1.92 -8.60
C GLU A 28 -10.11 -3.26 -8.08
N PHE A 29 -9.42 -4.00 -8.94
CA PHE A 29 -8.75 -5.23 -8.56
C PHE A 29 -7.24 -5.01 -8.47
N THR A 30 -6.77 -4.66 -7.28
CA THR A 30 -5.37 -4.35 -7.00
C THR A 30 -4.57 -5.60 -6.61
N ILE A 31 -3.35 -5.69 -7.14
CA ILE A 31 -2.34 -6.63 -6.68
C ILE A 31 -1.09 -5.90 -6.18
N GLU A 32 -0.62 -6.25 -4.99
CA GLU A 32 0.67 -5.79 -4.46
C GLU A 32 1.82 -6.64 -4.98
N ALA A 33 2.90 -6.00 -5.37
CA ALA A 33 4.09 -6.67 -5.88
C ALA A 33 5.38 -6.02 -5.37
N ASN A 34 6.37 -6.86 -5.05
CA ASN A 34 7.73 -6.42 -4.82
C ASN A 34 8.55 -6.53 -6.09
N VAL A 35 9.46 -5.59 -6.29
CA VAL A 35 10.35 -5.54 -7.47
C VAL A 35 11.10 -6.86 -7.68
N GLU A 36 11.58 -7.47 -6.60
CA GLU A 36 12.36 -8.72 -6.64
C GLU A 36 11.58 -9.93 -7.17
N ASN A 37 10.27 -9.91 -7.00
CA ASN A 37 9.39 -11.05 -7.30
C ASN A 37 8.62 -10.89 -8.60
N LEU A 38 8.79 -9.76 -9.28
CA LEU A 38 8.00 -9.42 -10.45
C LEU A 38 8.72 -9.83 -11.75
N THR A 39 8.11 -10.75 -12.49
CA THR A 39 8.60 -11.21 -13.79
C THR A 39 7.61 -10.86 -14.89
N LEU A 40 8.06 -10.85 -16.15
CA LEU A 40 7.18 -10.64 -17.30
C LEU A 40 6.03 -11.65 -17.35
N GLU A 41 6.29 -12.91 -16.98
CA GLU A 41 5.29 -13.96 -16.93
C GLU A 41 4.18 -13.65 -15.91
N LYS A 42 4.57 -13.22 -14.70
CA LYS A 42 3.61 -12.77 -13.66
C LYS A 42 2.80 -11.57 -14.12
N ILE A 43 3.45 -10.57 -14.73
CA ILE A 43 2.77 -9.37 -15.24
C ILE A 43 1.70 -9.76 -16.28
N LYS A 44 2.02 -10.66 -17.21
CA LYS A 44 1.06 -11.19 -18.20
C LYS A 44 -0.07 -11.95 -17.51
N LEU A 45 0.24 -12.78 -16.51
CA LEU A 45 -0.76 -13.51 -15.74
C LEU A 45 -1.72 -12.56 -15.01
N PHE A 46 -1.21 -11.49 -14.41
CA PHE A 46 -2.02 -10.45 -13.76
C PHE A 46 -2.98 -9.79 -14.75
N SER A 47 -2.45 -9.36 -15.90
CA SER A 47 -3.26 -8.75 -16.97
C SER A 47 -4.34 -9.68 -17.52
N ALA A 48 -4.05 -10.98 -17.61
CA ALA A 48 -5.01 -11.99 -18.08
C ALA A 48 -6.11 -12.35 -17.05
N ASN A 49 -5.93 -11.96 -15.77
CA ASN A 49 -6.87 -12.26 -14.68
C ASN A 49 -7.55 -11.00 -14.12
N SER A 50 -7.85 -10.04 -14.97
CA SER A 50 -8.64 -8.84 -14.64
C SER A 50 -8.06 -7.96 -13.54
N ILE A 51 -6.75 -8.06 -13.26
CA ILE A 51 -6.09 -7.07 -12.40
C ILE A 51 -6.17 -5.71 -13.09
N THR A 52 -6.69 -4.71 -12.40
CA THR A 52 -6.84 -3.34 -12.91
C THR A 52 -5.79 -2.39 -12.38
N ARG A 53 -5.20 -2.70 -11.21
CA ARG A 53 -4.20 -1.86 -10.55
C ARG A 53 -3.05 -2.70 -10.00
N VAL A 54 -1.80 -2.21 -10.16
CA VAL A 54 -0.61 -2.84 -9.59
C VAL A 54 0.08 -1.86 -8.63
N SER A 55 0.27 -2.28 -7.37
CA SER A 55 1.02 -1.52 -6.36
C SER A 55 2.43 -2.09 -6.21
N LEU A 56 3.45 -1.26 -6.46
CA LEU A 56 4.85 -1.67 -6.45
C LEU A 56 5.59 -1.17 -5.21
N GLY A 57 6.03 -2.08 -4.36
CA GLY A 57 6.86 -1.80 -3.20
C GLY A 57 8.31 -1.45 -3.60
N VAL A 58 8.54 -0.21 -4.01
CA VAL A 58 9.86 0.33 -4.40
C VAL A 58 10.65 0.79 -3.19
N GLN A 59 10.03 1.51 -2.31
CA GLN A 59 10.53 2.09 -1.07
C GLN A 59 11.52 3.25 -1.29
N THR A 60 12.58 3.08 -2.06
CA THR A 60 13.62 4.07 -2.35
C THR A 60 14.39 3.67 -3.61
N PHE A 61 15.06 4.63 -4.25
CA PHE A 61 16.01 4.36 -5.34
C PHE A 61 17.47 4.40 -4.88
N ASN A 62 17.71 4.68 -3.59
CA ASN A 62 19.05 4.77 -3.02
C ASN A 62 19.55 3.40 -2.55
N SER A 63 20.76 3.01 -2.97
CA SER A 63 21.33 1.70 -2.67
C SER A 63 21.56 1.43 -1.18
N ASP A 64 21.92 2.46 -0.41
CA ASP A 64 22.18 2.30 1.02
C ASP A 64 20.87 2.17 1.80
N ASN A 65 19.85 2.95 1.42
CA ASN A 65 18.51 2.82 1.98
C ASN A 65 17.88 1.46 1.62
N LEU A 66 18.05 0.96 0.38
CA LEU A 66 17.61 -0.38 0.00
C LEU A 66 18.26 -1.47 0.86
N LYS A 67 19.57 -1.40 1.07
CA LYS A 67 20.28 -2.32 1.98
C LYS A 67 19.77 -2.24 3.41
N TYR A 68 19.54 -1.03 3.90
CA TYR A 68 18.99 -0.79 5.24
C TYR A 68 17.61 -1.43 5.43
N LEU A 69 16.77 -1.38 4.39
CA LEU A 69 15.45 -2.01 4.33
C LEU A 69 15.50 -3.51 3.97
N ASN A 70 16.69 -4.10 3.90
CA ASN A 70 16.91 -5.51 3.48
C ASN A 70 16.28 -5.82 2.10
N ARG A 71 16.32 -4.85 1.17
CA ARG A 71 15.90 -5.02 -0.22
C ARG A 71 17.08 -5.42 -1.09
N LYS A 72 16.88 -6.40 -1.98
CA LYS A 72 17.96 -6.98 -2.80
C LYS A 72 18.04 -6.38 -4.20
N HIS A 73 16.99 -5.70 -4.65
CA HIS A 73 16.93 -5.12 -5.97
C HIS A 73 17.72 -3.81 -6.08
N THR A 74 18.09 -3.47 -7.30
CA THR A 74 18.83 -2.26 -7.65
C THR A 74 17.90 -1.18 -8.19
N LYS A 75 18.37 0.07 -8.22
CA LYS A 75 17.66 1.17 -8.88
C LYS A 75 17.32 0.86 -10.34
N GLN A 76 18.22 0.19 -11.09
CA GLN A 76 17.96 -0.14 -12.48
C GLN A 76 16.84 -1.16 -12.65
N GLU A 77 16.78 -2.16 -11.77
CA GLU A 77 15.69 -3.15 -11.76
C GLU A 77 14.36 -2.49 -11.41
N ILE A 78 14.31 -1.55 -10.45
CA ILE A 78 13.12 -0.76 -10.15
C ILE A 78 12.61 -0.04 -11.41
N ILE A 79 13.50 0.71 -12.08
CA ILE A 79 13.16 1.48 -13.30
C ILE A 79 12.64 0.56 -14.40
N ASN A 80 13.31 -0.56 -14.62
CA ASN A 80 12.93 -1.52 -15.65
C ASN A 80 11.56 -2.16 -15.34
N ASN A 81 11.31 -2.55 -14.09
CA ASN A 81 10.05 -3.14 -13.68
C ASN A 81 8.89 -2.15 -13.78
N ILE A 82 9.06 -0.91 -13.32
CA ILE A 82 8.00 0.11 -13.47
C ILE A 82 7.67 0.33 -14.95
N LYS A 83 8.68 0.48 -15.81
CA LYS A 83 8.47 0.63 -17.25
C LYS A 83 7.80 -0.59 -17.89
N LEU A 84 8.12 -1.78 -17.40
CA LEU A 84 7.52 -3.02 -17.88
C LEU A 84 6.04 -3.12 -17.47
N VAL A 85 5.73 -2.88 -16.19
CA VAL A 85 4.35 -2.89 -15.67
C VAL A 85 3.49 -1.88 -16.41
N LYS A 86 3.98 -0.66 -16.65
CA LYS A 86 3.28 0.40 -17.39
C LYS A 86 2.93 0.04 -18.85
N LYS A 87 3.51 -1.01 -19.42
CA LYS A 87 3.10 -1.51 -20.75
C LYS A 87 1.81 -2.35 -20.70
N TYR A 88 1.45 -2.85 -19.53
CA TYR A 88 0.31 -3.74 -19.32
C TYR A 88 -0.80 -3.12 -18.47
N PHE A 89 -0.44 -2.13 -17.65
CA PHE A 89 -1.36 -1.50 -16.70
C PHE A 89 -1.25 0.03 -16.78
N GLU A 90 -2.39 0.69 -16.86
CA GLU A 90 -2.48 2.15 -16.76
C GLU A 90 -2.43 2.60 -15.30
N ASN A 91 -3.12 1.88 -14.40
CA ASN A 91 -3.15 2.18 -12.97
C ASN A 91 -2.00 1.48 -12.24
N VAL A 92 -0.92 2.21 -12.04
CA VAL A 92 0.30 1.74 -11.35
C VAL A 92 0.59 2.66 -10.17
N ASN A 93 0.64 2.06 -8.98
CA ASN A 93 1.12 2.73 -7.78
C ASN A 93 2.59 2.39 -7.52
N VAL A 94 3.32 3.34 -6.96
CA VAL A 94 4.66 3.14 -6.41
C VAL A 94 4.70 3.59 -4.97
N ASP A 95 5.10 2.66 -4.09
CA ASP A 95 5.31 2.96 -2.68
C ASP A 95 6.70 3.56 -2.47
N LEU A 96 6.75 4.74 -1.89
CA LEU A 96 7.93 5.45 -1.47
C LEU A 96 7.95 5.54 0.06
N MET A 97 9.01 5.03 0.69
CA MET A 97 9.26 5.19 2.11
C MET A 97 10.29 6.28 2.34
N TYR A 98 10.03 7.19 3.27
CA TYR A 98 10.97 8.24 3.65
C TYR A 98 11.14 8.29 5.16
N ALA A 99 11.96 9.21 5.65
CA ALA A 99 12.26 9.36 7.07
C ALA A 99 12.98 8.14 7.69
N LEU A 100 13.75 7.41 6.87
CA LEU A 100 14.62 6.35 7.40
C LEU A 100 15.68 6.97 8.31
N SER A 101 16.01 6.28 9.40
CA SER A 101 16.97 6.80 10.41
C SER A 101 18.35 7.17 9.85
N ILE A 102 18.72 6.56 8.71
CA ILE A 102 19.98 6.84 8.01
C ILE A 102 19.81 7.82 6.85
N GLU A 103 18.58 8.24 6.55
CA GLU A 103 18.27 8.98 5.34
C GLU A 103 18.67 10.45 5.43
N LYS A 104 19.38 10.92 4.42
CA LYS A 104 19.65 12.33 4.20
C LYS A 104 18.54 12.96 3.36
N PHE A 105 18.16 14.18 3.67
CA PHE A 105 17.14 14.90 2.90
C PHE A 105 17.47 15.00 1.38
N SER A 106 18.76 14.99 1.02
CA SER A 106 19.20 14.96 -0.39
C SER A 106 18.82 13.65 -1.10
N VAL A 107 18.75 12.53 -0.37
CA VAL A 107 18.33 11.22 -0.90
C VAL A 107 16.86 11.26 -1.25
N LEU A 108 15.99 11.69 -0.32
CA LEU A 108 14.57 11.89 -0.59
C LEU A 108 14.34 12.78 -1.83
N LYS A 109 15.08 13.89 -1.94
CA LYS A 109 14.99 14.78 -3.12
C LYS A 109 15.31 14.05 -4.42
N SER A 110 16.30 13.15 -4.39
CA SER A 110 16.65 12.32 -5.53
C SER A 110 15.55 11.32 -5.87
N ASP A 111 14.99 10.64 -4.86
CA ASP A 111 13.93 9.66 -5.03
C ASP A 111 12.65 10.27 -5.60
N VAL A 112 12.22 11.41 -5.07
CA VAL A 112 11.07 12.16 -5.62
C VAL A 112 11.31 12.58 -7.08
N LYS A 113 12.53 12.98 -7.43
CA LYS A 113 12.89 13.33 -8.80
C LYS A 113 12.82 12.11 -9.74
N GLU A 114 13.30 10.96 -9.28
CA GLU A 114 13.27 9.73 -10.09
C GLU A 114 11.84 9.23 -10.32
N ILE A 115 11.01 9.21 -9.26
CA ILE A 115 9.61 8.76 -9.37
C ILE A 115 8.80 9.64 -10.33
N LEU A 116 9.02 10.96 -10.26
CA LEU A 116 8.37 11.92 -11.17
C LEU A 116 8.77 11.73 -12.63
N LYS A 117 10.03 11.31 -12.92
CA LYS A 117 10.48 10.98 -14.29
C LYS A 117 9.78 9.72 -14.83
N LEU A 118 9.41 8.79 -13.96
CA LEU A 118 8.75 7.55 -14.36
C LEU A 118 7.28 7.77 -14.68
N GLY A 119 6.68 8.87 -14.22
CA GLY A 119 5.34 9.29 -14.58
C GLY A 119 4.29 8.23 -14.25
N VAL A 120 4.35 7.65 -13.04
CA VAL A 120 3.32 6.75 -12.54
C VAL A 120 2.10 7.56 -12.12
N PRO A 121 0.86 7.07 -12.30
CA PRO A 121 -0.33 7.85 -11.97
C PRO A 121 -0.60 7.95 -10.47
N HIS A 122 -0.04 7.04 -9.66
CA HIS A 122 -0.27 7.01 -8.21
C HIS A 122 1.04 6.81 -7.44
N ILE A 123 1.19 7.50 -6.31
CA ILE A 123 2.37 7.44 -5.43
C ILE A 123 1.87 7.38 -3.99
N SER A 124 2.24 6.32 -3.27
CA SER A 124 2.08 6.23 -1.81
C SER A 124 3.39 6.64 -1.16
N ALA A 125 3.39 7.72 -0.38
CA ALA A 125 4.57 8.21 0.32
C ALA A 125 4.30 8.21 1.83
N TYR A 126 5.02 7.38 2.57
CA TYR A 126 4.85 7.27 4.02
C TYR A 126 6.17 7.29 4.76
N SER A 127 6.19 7.94 5.91
CA SER A 127 7.36 7.96 6.77
C SER A 127 7.54 6.60 7.47
N LEU A 128 8.79 6.27 7.79
CA LEU A 128 9.09 5.05 8.53
C LEU A 128 8.48 5.11 9.94
N ILE A 129 7.55 4.22 10.24
CA ILE A 129 7.03 3.98 11.58
C ILE A 129 7.73 2.74 12.16
N LEU A 130 8.24 2.86 13.39
CA LEU A 130 8.91 1.76 14.09
C LEU A 130 7.88 0.91 14.83
N GLU A 131 7.33 -0.07 14.16
CA GLU A 131 6.34 -0.97 14.74
C GLU A 131 6.96 -1.99 15.71
N PRO A 132 6.31 -2.29 16.85
CA PRO A 132 6.72 -3.34 17.76
C PRO A 132 6.98 -4.67 17.04
N ASN A 133 7.96 -5.43 17.49
CA ASN A 133 8.37 -6.72 16.93
C ASN A 133 9.00 -6.67 15.53
N THR A 134 9.22 -5.50 14.93
CA THR A 134 10.03 -5.38 13.72
C THR A 134 11.52 -5.41 14.04
N ALA A 135 12.36 -5.82 13.09
CA ALA A 135 13.82 -5.85 13.26
C ALA A 135 14.38 -4.47 13.65
N LEU A 136 13.87 -3.40 13.08
CA LEU A 136 14.30 -2.02 13.39
C LEU A 136 13.94 -1.64 14.83
N PHE A 137 12.73 -2.01 15.29
CA PHE A 137 12.29 -1.77 16.66
C PHE A 137 13.14 -2.56 17.67
N VAL A 138 13.35 -3.88 17.42
CA VAL A 138 14.16 -4.76 18.28
C VAL A 138 15.60 -4.27 18.37
N ASN A 139 16.15 -3.75 17.27
CA ASN A 139 17.50 -3.17 17.23
C ASN A 139 17.57 -1.75 17.81
N LYS A 140 16.47 -1.25 18.41
CA LYS A 140 16.39 0.07 19.06
C LYS A 140 16.83 1.21 18.14
N VAL A 141 16.47 1.13 16.87
CA VAL A 141 16.72 2.19 15.90
C VAL A 141 15.99 3.45 16.36
N LYS A 142 16.66 4.60 16.31
CA LYS A 142 16.02 5.87 16.63
C LYS A 142 15.38 6.48 15.37
N PRO A 143 14.15 6.99 15.45
CA PRO A 143 13.56 7.74 14.34
C PRO A 143 14.37 9.03 14.09
N ILE A 144 14.19 9.64 12.93
CA ILE A 144 14.67 11.01 12.68
C ILE A 144 13.88 12.01 13.53
N SER A 145 14.33 13.27 13.61
CA SER A 145 13.57 14.30 14.33
C SER A 145 12.25 14.62 13.62
N GLU A 146 11.22 14.93 14.39
CA GLU A 146 9.91 15.34 13.89
C GLU A 146 10.00 16.52 12.91
N ASP A 147 10.87 17.50 13.20
CA ASP A 147 11.13 18.65 12.31
C ASP A 147 11.65 18.23 10.94
N LEU A 148 12.52 17.20 10.88
CA LEU A 148 13.06 16.71 9.62
C LEU A 148 12.01 15.89 8.88
N ASP A 149 11.25 15.03 9.57
CA ASP A 149 10.14 14.28 9.00
C ASP A 149 9.10 15.23 8.39
N TYR A 150 8.66 16.25 9.15
CA TYR A 150 7.73 17.26 8.64
C TYR A 150 8.28 18.01 7.43
N LYS A 151 9.57 18.37 7.41
CA LYS A 151 10.20 19.00 6.24
C LYS A 151 10.22 18.07 5.03
N MET A 152 10.44 16.78 5.23
CA MET A 152 10.40 15.77 4.18
C MET A 152 8.98 15.63 3.61
N TYR A 153 7.99 15.50 4.48
CA TYR A 153 6.56 15.46 4.12
C TYR A 153 6.16 16.67 3.27
N LYS A 154 6.43 17.88 3.77
CA LYS A 154 6.09 19.13 3.04
C LYS A 154 6.85 19.27 1.72
N TYR A 155 8.02 18.69 1.60
CA TYR A 155 8.75 18.66 0.34
C TYR A 155 8.08 17.75 -0.68
N ILE A 156 7.67 16.55 -0.28
CA ILE A 156 6.94 15.59 -1.13
C ILE A 156 5.65 16.23 -1.62
N GLU A 157 4.81 16.70 -0.70
CA GLU A 157 3.54 17.38 -0.99
C GLU A 157 3.75 18.48 -2.05
N LYS A 158 4.63 19.44 -1.78
CA LYS A 158 4.92 20.56 -2.68
C LYS A 158 5.40 20.11 -4.07
N LYS A 159 6.19 19.02 -4.15
CA LYS A 159 6.75 18.57 -5.43
C LYS A 159 5.75 17.79 -6.25
N LEU A 160 4.95 16.94 -5.63
CA LEU A 160 3.95 16.14 -6.31
C LEU A 160 2.77 17.02 -6.75
N THR A 161 2.24 17.87 -5.88
CA THR A 161 1.13 18.77 -6.22
C THR A 161 1.50 19.75 -7.34
N LYS A 162 2.73 20.29 -7.34
CA LYS A 162 3.24 21.12 -8.45
C LYS A 162 3.29 20.37 -9.79
N LYS A 163 3.28 19.03 -9.77
CA LYS A 163 3.29 18.17 -10.96
C LYS A 163 1.92 17.63 -11.34
N GLY A 164 0.86 18.15 -10.71
CA GLY A 164 -0.52 17.82 -11.02
C GLY A 164 -1.07 16.61 -10.27
N TYR A 165 -0.32 16.08 -9.28
CA TYR A 165 -0.87 15.06 -8.40
C TYR A 165 -1.80 15.69 -7.38
N HIS A 166 -2.97 15.12 -7.21
CA HIS A 166 -3.89 15.42 -6.13
C HIS A 166 -3.43 14.68 -4.86
N HIS A 167 -3.23 15.41 -3.77
CA HIS A 167 -2.96 14.86 -2.45
C HIS A 167 -4.33 14.57 -1.83
N TYR A 168 -4.88 13.39 -2.01
CA TYR A 168 -6.26 13.08 -1.67
C TYR A 168 -6.44 12.49 -0.27
N GLU A 169 -5.36 11.91 0.30
CA GLU A 169 -5.32 11.47 1.69
C GLU A 169 -3.87 11.53 2.22
N VAL A 170 -3.67 11.37 3.52
CA VAL A 170 -2.45 11.66 4.26
C VAL A 170 -1.16 11.16 3.60
N SER A 171 -1.19 9.96 3.01
CA SER A 171 0.01 9.31 2.45
C SER A 171 -0.02 9.17 0.93
N ASN A 172 -1.15 9.43 0.28
CA ASN A 172 -1.34 9.09 -1.12
C ASN A 172 -1.57 10.30 -2.04
N TYR A 173 -0.93 10.22 -3.19
CA TYR A 173 -0.97 11.24 -4.24
C TYR A 173 -1.28 10.57 -5.57
N SER A 174 -2.25 11.08 -6.32
CA SER A 174 -2.62 10.53 -7.62
C SER A 174 -2.84 11.62 -8.67
N ILE A 175 -2.70 11.26 -9.93
CA ILE A 175 -3.34 12.01 -11.00
C ILE A 175 -4.86 11.82 -10.82
N PRO A 176 -5.69 12.86 -11.01
CA PRO A 176 -7.14 12.73 -10.85
C PRO A 176 -7.72 11.56 -11.64
N GLY A 177 -8.54 10.74 -10.96
CA GLY A 177 -9.12 9.50 -11.49
C GLY A 177 -8.28 8.24 -11.27
N TYR A 178 -7.14 8.35 -10.58
CA TYR A 178 -6.29 7.21 -10.18
C TYR A 178 -6.18 7.07 -8.65
N GLU A 179 -7.08 7.71 -7.89
CA GLU A 179 -7.20 7.52 -6.46
C GLU A 179 -7.47 6.04 -6.16
N SER A 180 -6.88 5.50 -5.09
CA SER A 180 -7.15 4.12 -4.69
C SER A 180 -8.54 3.99 -4.10
N VAL A 181 -9.43 3.33 -4.83
CA VAL A 181 -10.80 3.05 -4.36
C VAL A 181 -10.77 2.22 -3.07
N HIS A 182 -9.85 1.24 -3.01
CA HIS A 182 -9.64 0.42 -1.82
C HIS A 182 -9.30 1.26 -0.57
N ASN A 183 -8.39 2.24 -0.69
CA ASN A 183 -8.02 3.10 0.44
C ASN A 183 -9.17 4.02 0.84
N LEU A 184 -9.84 4.63 -0.14
CA LEU A 184 -10.99 5.50 0.11
C LEU A 184 -12.11 4.76 0.81
N ASN A 185 -12.36 3.49 0.44
CA ASN A 185 -13.34 2.66 1.11
C ASN A 185 -13.08 2.52 2.63
N TYR A 186 -11.82 2.43 3.05
CA TYR A 186 -11.47 2.43 4.48
C TYR A 186 -11.68 3.80 5.13
N TRP A 187 -11.29 4.88 4.44
CA TRP A 187 -11.40 6.23 4.99
C TRP A 187 -12.85 6.72 5.05
N ASP A 188 -13.74 6.13 4.25
CA ASP A 188 -15.18 6.34 4.29
C ASP A 188 -15.89 5.43 5.30
N ASN A 189 -15.14 4.68 6.11
CA ASN A 189 -15.65 3.72 7.09
C ASN A 189 -16.64 2.70 6.50
N ASN A 190 -16.50 2.38 5.21
CA ASN A 190 -17.35 1.39 4.55
C ASN A 190 -17.02 -0.04 4.97
N GLU A 191 -17.98 -0.93 4.80
CA GLU A 191 -17.83 -2.36 5.07
C GLU A 191 -16.82 -3.02 4.13
N TYR A 192 -16.09 -4.01 4.66
CA TYR A 192 -15.14 -4.82 3.89
C TYR A 192 -14.89 -6.18 4.54
N TYR A 193 -14.59 -7.18 3.71
CA TYR A 193 -14.18 -8.49 4.15
C TYR A 193 -12.66 -8.62 4.25
N GLY A 194 -12.17 -9.21 5.34
CA GLY A 194 -10.77 -9.61 5.49
C GLY A 194 -10.61 -11.12 5.38
N PHE A 195 -9.82 -11.57 4.40
CA PHE A 195 -9.52 -12.99 4.18
C PHE A 195 -8.06 -13.29 4.49
N GLY A 196 -7.83 -14.46 5.10
CA GLY A 196 -6.49 -14.93 5.41
C GLY A 196 -6.01 -14.57 6.82
N LEU A 197 -4.77 -14.98 7.12
CA LEU A 197 -4.13 -14.81 8.42
C LEU A 197 -3.93 -13.33 8.76
N GLY A 198 -4.37 -12.93 9.95
CA GLY A 198 -4.20 -11.56 10.46
C GLY A 198 -4.98 -10.50 9.68
N ALA A 199 -5.87 -10.90 8.78
CA ALA A 199 -6.70 -9.95 8.05
C ALA A 199 -7.77 -9.36 8.97
N HIS A 200 -8.07 -8.09 8.77
CA HIS A 200 -9.15 -7.40 9.46
C HIS A 200 -10.36 -7.28 8.54
N GLY A 201 -11.55 -7.17 9.11
CA GLY A 201 -12.77 -6.89 8.39
C GLY A 201 -13.74 -6.06 9.21
N PHE A 202 -14.69 -5.43 8.53
CA PHE A 202 -15.74 -4.64 9.12
C PHE A 202 -17.05 -4.90 8.37
N ILE A 203 -18.06 -5.45 9.03
CA ILE A 203 -19.36 -5.81 8.42
C ILE A 203 -20.46 -5.72 9.47
N SER A 204 -21.54 -5.03 9.16
CA SER A 204 -22.73 -4.93 10.00
C SER A 204 -22.38 -4.59 11.45
N GLU A 205 -21.63 -3.53 11.66
CA GLU A 205 -21.15 -3.04 12.96
C GLU A 205 -20.12 -3.96 13.64
N LEU A 206 -19.80 -5.13 13.08
CA LEU A 206 -18.81 -6.06 13.59
C LEU A 206 -17.42 -5.80 12.98
N ARG A 207 -16.47 -5.32 13.78
CA ARG A 207 -15.04 -5.35 13.44
C ARG A 207 -14.43 -6.65 13.91
N TYR A 208 -13.59 -7.24 13.06
CA TYR A 208 -12.93 -8.49 13.41
C TYR A 208 -11.48 -8.54 12.93
N GLU A 209 -10.68 -9.33 13.64
CA GLU A 209 -9.33 -9.71 13.26
C GLU A 209 -9.25 -11.23 13.14
N ASN A 210 -8.67 -11.73 12.04
CA ASN A 210 -8.40 -13.14 11.89
C ASN A 210 -7.13 -13.53 12.67
N THR A 211 -7.08 -14.80 13.10
CA THR A 211 -5.89 -15.32 13.79
C THR A 211 -4.63 -15.20 12.93
N ARG A 212 -3.50 -14.91 13.58
CA ARG A 212 -2.17 -14.93 12.96
C ARG A 212 -1.51 -16.31 13.03
N SER A 213 -2.13 -17.25 13.76
CA SER A 213 -1.64 -18.61 13.91
C SER A 213 -2.10 -19.48 12.73
N PHE A 214 -1.14 -19.96 11.93
CA PHE A 214 -1.39 -20.87 10.82
C PHE A 214 -2.12 -22.16 11.27
N ASN A 215 -1.65 -22.75 12.38
CA ASN A 215 -2.27 -23.97 12.93
C ASN A 215 -3.70 -23.77 13.41
N THR A 216 -4.02 -22.58 13.93
CA THR A 216 -5.37 -22.24 14.38
C THR A 216 -6.29 -22.01 13.18
N TYR A 217 -5.79 -21.32 12.18
CA TYR A 217 -6.50 -21.03 10.93
C TYR A 217 -6.88 -22.30 10.16
N LEU A 218 -5.96 -23.28 10.06
CA LEU A 218 -6.22 -24.58 9.42
C LEU A 218 -7.21 -25.50 10.18
N LYS A 219 -7.60 -25.13 11.39
CA LYS A 219 -8.64 -25.80 12.17
C LYS A 219 -9.98 -25.08 12.08
N ASP A 220 -10.18 -24.25 11.05
CA ASP A 220 -11.38 -23.43 10.80
C ASP A 220 -11.70 -22.42 11.94
N LYS A 221 -10.71 -22.12 12.79
CA LYS A 221 -10.81 -21.08 13.83
C LYS A 221 -10.23 -19.78 13.28
N PHE A 222 -10.99 -19.12 12.43
CA PHE A 222 -10.49 -17.96 11.69
C PHE A 222 -10.41 -16.71 12.56
N ARG A 223 -11.40 -16.47 13.39
CA ARG A 223 -11.53 -15.25 14.22
C ARG A 223 -10.63 -15.32 15.45
N PHE A 224 -9.89 -14.22 15.67
CA PHE A 224 -9.08 -14.02 16.88
C PHE A 224 -9.73 -13.02 17.81
N ASN A 225 -10.24 -11.91 17.26
CA ASN A 225 -10.90 -10.86 18.00
C ASN A 225 -12.14 -10.39 17.23
N GLU A 226 -13.22 -10.10 17.97
CA GLU A 226 -14.47 -9.58 17.43
C GLU A 226 -14.99 -8.48 18.37
N LEU A 227 -15.37 -7.35 17.78
CA LEU A 227 -15.90 -6.19 18.48
C LEU A 227 -17.13 -5.68 17.75
N VAL A 228 -18.29 -5.74 18.41
CA VAL A 228 -19.49 -5.08 17.92
C VAL A 228 -19.44 -3.63 18.34
N LEU A 229 -19.43 -2.73 17.36
CA LEU A 229 -19.38 -1.30 17.62
C LEU A 229 -20.73 -0.77 18.09
N SER A 230 -20.72 0.06 19.10
CA SER A 230 -21.84 0.92 19.41
C SER A 230 -21.96 2.04 18.36
N LYS A 231 -23.14 2.65 18.22
CA LYS A 231 -23.33 3.81 17.32
C LYS A 231 -22.36 4.95 17.59
N ARG A 232 -21.96 5.14 18.86
CA ARG A 232 -20.97 6.18 19.22
C ARG A 232 -19.59 5.82 18.72
N GLU A 233 -19.13 4.59 18.92
CA GLU A 233 -17.81 4.13 18.44
C GLU A 233 -17.73 4.15 16.91
N ASP A 234 -18.82 3.80 16.23
CA ASP A 234 -18.89 3.86 14.78
C ASP A 234 -18.77 5.31 14.29
N MET A 235 -19.50 6.25 14.90
CA MET A 235 -19.38 7.68 14.62
C MET A 235 -17.97 8.22 14.92
N GLU A 236 -17.35 7.80 16.03
CA GLU A 236 -15.97 8.18 16.38
C GLU A 236 -14.99 7.66 15.31
N ASN A 237 -15.18 6.42 14.81
CA ASN A 237 -14.38 5.86 13.72
C ASN A 237 -14.56 6.62 12.41
N GLU A 238 -15.79 6.96 12.04
CA GLU A 238 -16.09 7.76 10.85
C GLU A 238 -15.35 9.10 10.86
N ILE A 239 -15.36 9.78 12.01
CA ILE A 239 -14.60 11.03 12.18
C ILE A 239 -13.09 10.79 12.04
N ILE A 240 -12.54 9.82 12.77
CA ILE A 240 -11.10 9.53 12.78
C ILE A 240 -10.60 9.13 11.39
N LEU A 241 -11.34 8.25 10.71
CA LEU A 241 -10.98 7.76 9.37
C LEU A 241 -11.19 8.86 8.31
N GLY A 242 -12.29 9.59 8.38
CA GLY A 242 -12.60 10.67 7.46
C GLY A 242 -11.57 11.81 7.47
N PHE A 243 -10.99 12.12 8.65
CA PHE A 243 -9.89 13.09 8.75
C PHE A 243 -8.59 12.64 8.08
N ARG A 244 -8.49 11.42 7.60
CA ARG A 244 -7.37 11.01 6.74
C ARG A 244 -7.51 11.55 5.33
N LYS A 245 -8.71 11.84 4.86
CA LYS A 245 -8.97 12.49 3.58
C LYS A 245 -8.72 13.99 3.70
N LEU A 246 -8.14 14.60 2.67
CA LEU A 246 -7.87 16.05 2.66
C LEU A 246 -9.12 16.88 2.31
N ASP A 247 -10.10 16.26 1.68
CA ASP A 247 -11.41 16.87 1.41
C ASP A 247 -12.28 16.90 2.69
N GLY A 248 -11.84 16.22 3.77
CA GLY A 248 -12.55 16.21 5.05
C GLY A 248 -13.72 15.25 5.09
N ILE A 249 -14.67 15.56 5.99
CA ILE A 249 -15.91 14.81 6.21
C ILE A 249 -17.11 15.74 6.01
N ASP A 250 -18.17 15.23 5.42
CA ASP A 250 -19.44 15.92 5.36
C ASP A 250 -20.13 15.82 6.73
N ILE A 251 -20.46 16.97 7.32
CA ILE A 251 -21.26 17.05 8.54
C ILE A 251 -22.71 17.30 8.10
N VAL A 252 -23.50 16.24 8.07
CA VAL A 252 -24.94 16.32 7.77
C VAL A 252 -25.74 16.35 9.06
#